data_bc5144d1048e1bcec1fa347e3609ea72
#
_entry.id   bc5144d1048e1bcec1fa347e3609ea72
#
_cell.length_a   1.000
_cell.length_b   1.000
_cell.length_c   1.000
_cell.angle_alpha   90.00
_cell.angle_beta   90.00
_cell.angle_gamma   90.00
#
_symmetry.space_group_name_H-M   'P 1'
#
loop_
_entity.id
_entity.type
_entity.pdbx_description
1 polymer ?
#
loop_
_entity_poly.entity_id
_entity_poly.type
_entity_poly.pdbx_seq_one_letter_code
_entity_poly.pdbx_strand_id
1 'polypeptide(L)'
;MAALGNLRAILVVRDFRRLFGVRLAGQFGDGLLQAALAPFVLCSPERQPTAASVAGAFAVLFLPYSLVGPFAGVFLDEWRRRQVLVYANLLRGALVIAVAALVWARHDGLDLAVSVLLVLGVARFVLAGVAASLPHVVDGPLLVTANALTPTTGTIAAAIGGLVGVGIRATSGGGDTGSVVVLACAIASYVIASVIAATLPKDRLGPNEDTVRNSFLGVLQGLGDGFRQLVGHPVAGRAVVVVIVQRIAFGALTVLGLLLIRNT
;
A
#
# COMPACT_ATOMS: atom_id res chain seq x y z
N MET A 1 -9.45 -13.22 -27.24
CA MET A 1 -10.75 -13.69 -26.68
C MET A 1 -10.58 -14.41 -25.34
N ALA A 2 -9.57 -15.23 -25.10
CA ALA A 2 -9.34 -15.94 -23.82
C ALA A 2 -9.18 -14.99 -22.59
N ALA A 3 -8.48 -13.88 -22.71
CA ALA A 3 -8.27 -12.93 -21.62
C ALA A 3 -9.57 -12.28 -21.10
N LEU A 4 -10.48 -11.91 -21.98
CA LEU A 4 -11.79 -11.35 -21.62
C LEU A 4 -12.70 -12.41 -20.98
N GLY A 5 -12.61 -13.67 -21.42
CA GLY A 5 -13.31 -14.80 -20.81
C GLY A 5 -12.85 -15.03 -19.37
N ASN A 6 -11.53 -15.05 -19.13
CA ASN A 6 -10.95 -15.21 -17.82
C ASN A 6 -11.31 -14.04 -16.87
N LEU A 7 -11.30 -12.81 -17.37
CA LEU A 7 -11.73 -11.63 -16.61
C LEU A 7 -13.17 -11.76 -16.13
N ARG A 8 -14.06 -12.15 -17.03
CA ARG A 8 -15.48 -12.35 -16.72
C ARG A 8 -15.69 -13.48 -15.71
N ALA A 9 -14.95 -14.58 -15.87
CA ALA A 9 -15.00 -15.72 -14.97
C ALA A 9 -14.59 -15.35 -13.53
N ILE A 10 -13.52 -14.56 -13.36
CA ILE A 10 -13.05 -14.12 -12.03
C ILE A 10 -14.06 -13.17 -11.39
N LEU A 11 -14.64 -12.24 -12.16
CA LEU A 11 -15.59 -11.27 -11.64
C LEU A 11 -16.95 -11.87 -11.25
N VAL A 12 -17.26 -13.07 -11.67
CA VAL A 12 -18.45 -13.83 -11.21
C VAL A 12 -18.25 -14.37 -9.80
N VAL A 13 -17.03 -14.69 -9.39
CA VAL A 13 -16.72 -15.22 -8.06
C VAL A 13 -17.00 -14.16 -6.97
N ARG A 14 -17.97 -14.44 -6.12
CA ARG A 14 -18.46 -13.48 -5.09
C ARG A 14 -17.35 -13.05 -4.11
N ASP A 15 -16.57 -14.00 -3.64
CA ASP A 15 -15.51 -13.72 -2.65
C ASP A 15 -14.35 -12.96 -3.27
N PHE A 16 -14.03 -13.23 -4.56
CA PHE A 16 -13.06 -12.42 -5.29
C PHE A 16 -13.53 -10.97 -5.44
N ARG A 17 -14.80 -10.72 -5.80
CA ARG A 17 -15.33 -9.35 -5.91
C ARG A 17 -15.24 -8.59 -4.60
N ARG A 18 -15.49 -9.25 -3.47
CA ARG A 18 -15.36 -8.63 -2.13
C ARG A 18 -13.90 -8.30 -1.82
N LEU A 19 -12.99 -9.26 -2.01
CA LEU A 19 -11.57 -9.04 -1.80
C LEU A 19 -11.03 -7.93 -2.72
N PHE A 20 -11.46 -7.94 -3.98
CA PHE A 20 -11.15 -6.92 -4.96
C PHE A 20 -11.70 -5.53 -4.54
N GLY A 21 -12.93 -5.48 -4.02
CA GLY A 21 -13.53 -4.27 -3.46
C GLY A 21 -12.74 -3.70 -2.27
N VAL A 22 -12.27 -4.57 -1.36
CA VAL A 22 -11.38 -4.16 -0.26
C VAL A 22 -10.13 -3.46 -0.80
N ARG A 23 -9.51 -4.06 -1.84
CA ARG A 23 -8.32 -3.48 -2.45
C ARG A 23 -8.61 -2.15 -3.12
N LEU A 24 -9.67 -2.06 -3.94
CA LEU A 24 -10.00 -0.83 -4.65
C LEU A 24 -10.32 0.31 -3.68
N ALA A 25 -11.17 0.07 -2.68
CA ALA A 25 -11.48 1.07 -1.67
C ALA A 25 -10.24 1.50 -0.87
N GLY A 26 -9.41 0.55 -0.42
CA GLY A 26 -8.17 0.86 0.28
C GLY A 26 -7.21 1.69 -0.55
N GLN A 27 -7.00 1.32 -1.82
CA GLN A 27 -6.08 2.04 -2.72
C GLN A 27 -6.62 3.41 -3.14
N PHE A 28 -7.93 3.55 -3.32
CA PHE A 28 -8.56 4.86 -3.54
C PHE A 28 -8.32 5.78 -2.34
N GLY A 29 -8.47 5.27 -1.11
CA GLY A 29 -8.12 5.98 0.12
C GLY A 29 -6.63 6.36 0.19
N ASP A 30 -5.72 5.50 -0.32
CA ASP A 30 -4.29 5.81 -0.42
C ASP A 30 -4.03 6.99 -1.36
N GLY A 31 -4.75 7.05 -2.47
CA GLY A 31 -4.67 8.16 -3.41
C GLY A 31 -5.15 9.47 -2.78
N LEU A 32 -6.28 9.45 -2.06
CA LEU A 32 -6.78 10.60 -1.32
C LEU A 32 -5.77 11.09 -0.28
N LEU A 33 -5.20 10.16 0.52
CA LEU A 33 -4.16 10.47 1.51
C LEU A 33 -2.96 11.16 0.86
N GLN A 34 -2.47 10.62 -0.26
CA GLN A 34 -1.33 11.19 -0.98
C GLN A 34 -1.65 12.61 -1.50
N ALA A 35 -2.85 12.83 -2.04
CA ALA A 35 -3.28 14.15 -2.50
C ALA A 35 -3.38 15.18 -1.36
N ALA A 36 -3.88 14.74 -0.19
CA ALA A 36 -3.97 15.59 1.00
C ALA A 36 -2.59 16.01 1.53
N LEU A 37 -1.61 15.09 1.46
CA LEU A 37 -0.27 15.29 2.00
C LEU A 37 0.73 15.87 0.98
N ALA A 38 0.40 15.88 -0.32
CA ALA A 38 1.28 16.40 -1.36
C ALA A 38 1.83 17.80 -1.06
N PRO A 39 1.05 18.77 -0.54
CA PRO A 39 1.57 20.10 -0.21
C PRO A 39 2.63 20.08 0.92
N PHE A 40 2.47 19.19 1.90
CA PHE A 40 3.41 19.07 3.02
C PHE A 40 4.74 18.45 2.59
N VAL A 41 4.72 17.60 1.56
CA VAL A 41 5.93 16.97 0.99
C VAL A 41 6.58 17.89 -0.06
N LEU A 42 5.78 18.55 -0.91
CA LEU A 42 6.27 19.33 -2.05
C LEU A 42 6.55 20.79 -1.72
N CYS A 43 5.77 21.37 -0.78
CA CYS A 43 5.79 22.81 -0.49
C CYS A 43 6.50 23.18 0.81
N SER A 44 7.34 22.31 1.37
CA SER A 44 8.19 22.65 2.51
C SER A 44 9.66 22.85 2.07
N PRO A 45 9.96 23.87 1.21
CA PRO A 45 11.32 24.12 0.72
C PRO A 45 12.28 24.54 1.83
N GLU A 46 11.75 25.16 2.88
CA GLU A 46 12.54 25.69 4.00
C GLU A 46 13.14 24.60 4.88
N ARG A 47 12.61 23.38 4.83
CA ARG A 47 13.02 22.25 5.69
C ARG A 47 13.89 21.21 5.00
N GLN A 48 14.01 21.28 3.67
CA GLN A 48 14.86 20.37 2.90
C GLN A 48 15.76 21.19 1.96
N PRO A 49 16.74 21.92 2.50
CA PRO A 49 17.57 22.83 1.72
C PRO A 49 18.55 22.10 0.78
N THR A 50 18.77 20.81 0.96
CA THR A 50 19.73 20.04 0.16
C THR A 50 19.10 18.82 -0.51
N ALA A 51 19.66 18.39 -1.65
CA ALA A 51 19.27 17.15 -2.32
C ALA A 51 19.43 15.93 -1.39
N ALA A 52 20.39 15.96 -0.47
CA ALA A 52 20.62 14.90 0.52
C ALA A 52 19.47 14.81 1.55
N SER A 53 18.89 15.93 1.99
CA SER A 53 17.75 15.92 2.91
C SER A 53 16.48 15.40 2.22
N VAL A 54 16.29 15.75 0.93
CA VAL A 54 15.19 15.18 0.11
C VAL A 54 15.37 13.67 -0.05
N ALA A 55 16.57 13.22 -0.40
CA ALA A 55 16.89 11.79 -0.53
C ALA A 55 16.69 11.05 0.80
N GLY A 56 17.09 11.65 1.93
CA GLY A 56 16.90 11.11 3.27
C GLY A 56 15.42 10.96 3.63
N ALA A 57 14.59 11.95 3.33
CA ALA A 57 13.14 11.88 3.54
C ALA A 57 12.51 10.76 2.71
N PHE A 58 12.92 10.58 1.43
CA PHE A 58 12.49 9.47 0.61
C PHE A 58 12.98 8.11 1.14
N ALA A 59 14.24 8.03 1.61
CA ALA A 59 14.76 6.81 2.21
C ALA A 59 13.94 6.39 3.44
N VAL A 60 13.59 7.33 4.32
CA VAL A 60 12.71 7.10 5.47
C VAL A 60 11.32 6.69 5.01
N LEU A 61 10.76 7.30 3.96
CA LEU A 61 9.46 6.95 3.41
C LEU A 61 9.42 5.52 2.85
N PHE A 62 10.53 5.04 2.28
CA PHE A 62 10.65 3.68 1.73
C PHE A 62 11.05 2.62 2.76
N LEU A 63 11.57 3.02 3.94
CA LEU A 63 12.00 2.10 5.00
C LEU A 63 10.90 1.09 5.42
N PRO A 64 9.63 1.49 5.65
CA PRO A 64 8.57 0.55 6.02
C PRO A 64 8.30 -0.50 4.94
N TYR A 65 8.54 -0.16 3.67
CA TYR A 65 8.36 -1.09 2.55
C TYR A 65 9.32 -2.27 2.61
N SER A 66 10.55 -2.03 3.07
CA SER A 66 11.58 -3.06 3.19
C SER A 66 11.42 -3.89 4.47
N LEU A 67 10.94 -3.27 5.55
CA LEU A 67 10.82 -3.94 6.84
C LEU A 67 9.52 -4.72 6.98
N VAL A 68 8.37 -4.16 6.56
CA VAL A 68 7.06 -4.80 6.74
C VAL A 68 6.89 -6.00 5.81
N GLY A 69 7.43 -5.96 4.58
CA GLY A 69 7.23 -6.99 3.57
C GLY A 69 7.58 -8.41 4.04
N PRO A 70 8.81 -8.68 4.48
CA PRO A 70 9.25 -10.00 4.92
C PRO A 70 8.51 -10.52 6.17
N PHE A 71 8.18 -9.61 7.09
CA PHE A 71 7.53 -9.97 8.36
C PHE A 71 6.01 -10.08 8.26
N ALA A 72 5.40 -9.44 7.26
CA ALA A 72 3.95 -9.53 7.03
C ALA A 72 3.50 -10.99 6.85
N GLY A 73 4.32 -11.84 6.21
CA GLY A 73 4.04 -13.25 6.01
C GLY A 73 3.79 -13.99 7.31
N VAL A 74 4.64 -13.81 8.33
CA VAL A 74 4.53 -14.49 9.65
C VAL A 74 3.19 -14.20 10.29
N PHE A 75 2.79 -12.94 10.35
CA PHE A 75 1.51 -12.53 10.95
C PHE A 75 0.31 -13.01 10.13
N LEU A 76 0.45 -13.06 8.79
CA LEU A 76 -0.61 -13.54 7.89
C LEU A 76 -0.77 -15.06 7.91
N ASP A 77 0.26 -15.79 8.31
CA ASP A 77 0.20 -17.25 8.49
C ASP A 77 -0.39 -17.65 9.85
N GLU A 78 -0.31 -16.79 10.86
CA GLU A 78 -0.88 -17.04 12.19
C GLU A 78 -2.30 -16.48 12.38
N TRP A 79 -2.62 -15.35 11.73
CA TRP A 79 -3.87 -14.64 11.95
C TRP A 79 -4.88 -14.89 10.85
N ARG A 80 -6.15 -14.94 11.20
CA ARG A 80 -7.25 -15.01 10.23
C ARG A 80 -7.20 -13.79 9.30
N ARG A 81 -6.83 -14.00 8.04
CA ARG A 81 -6.61 -12.92 7.05
C ARG A 81 -7.79 -11.97 6.92
N ARG A 82 -9.03 -12.47 7.08
CA ARG A 82 -10.22 -11.60 7.13
C ARG A 82 -10.12 -10.58 8.27
N GLN A 83 -9.77 -11.01 9.48
CA GLN A 83 -9.64 -10.11 10.63
C GLN A 83 -8.51 -9.11 10.41
N VAL A 84 -7.40 -9.56 9.84
CA VAL A 84 -6.30 -8.68 9.46
C VAL A 84 -6.79 -7.58 8.51
N LEU A 85 -7.51 -7.93 7.44
CA LEU A 85 -8.03 -6.95 6.49
C LEU A 85 -9.01 -5.96 7.14
N VAL A 86 -9.86 -6.41 8.07
CA VAL A 86 -10.79 -5.56 8.80
C VAL A 86 -10.04 -4.61 9.73
N TYR A 87 -9.25 -5.15 10.66
CA TYR A 87 -8.61 -4.34 11.69
C TYR A 87 -7.49 -3.44 11.14
N ALA A 88 -6.73 -3.90 10.15
CA ALA A 88 -5.70 -3.08 9.54
C ALA A 88 -6.28 -1.87 8.79
N ASN A 89 -7.43 -2.02 8.11
CA ASN A 89 -8.10 -0.86 7.49
C ASN A 89 -8.70 0.09 8.53
N LEU A 90 -9.27 -0.41 9.64
CA LEU A 90 -9.70 0.44 10.75
C LEU A 90 -8.54 1.17 11.41
N LEU A 91 -7.43 0.48 11.63
CA LEU A 91 -6.20 1.09 12.17
C LEU A 91 -5.68 2.20 11.25
N ARG A 92 -5.71 1.99 9.92
CA ARG A 92 -5.37 3.05 8.95
C ARG A 92 -6.28 4.25 9.09
N GLY A 93 -7.60 4.02 9.19
CA GLY A 93 -8.57 5.10 9.46
C GLY A 93 -8.24 5.86 10.73
N ALA A 94 -7.95 5.17 11.83
CA ALA A 94 -7.59 5.78 13.11
C ALA A 94 -6.26 6.58 13.03
N LEU A 95 -5.24 6.04 12.36
CA LEU A 95 -3.98 6.75 12.14
C LEU A 95 -4.18 8.00 11.27
N VAL A 96 -5.06 7.94 10.26
CA VAL A 96 -5.36 9.12 9.43
C VAL A 96 -6.14 10.17 10.19
N ILE A 97 -6.93 9.82 11.22
CA ILE A 97 -7.51 10.80 12.15
C ILE A 97 -6.40 11.55 12.89
N ALA A 98 -5.36 10.85 13.38
CA ALA A 98 -4.21 11.50 14.01
C ALA A 98 -3.46 12.42 13.02
N VAL A 99 -3.25 11.96 11.76
CA VAL A 99 -2.67 12.79 10.71
C VAL A 99 -3.52 14.04 10.45
N ALA A 100 -4.85 13.91 10.37
CA ALA A 100 -5.74 15.04 10.15
C ALA A 100 -5.70 16.04 11.33
N ALA A 101 -5.60 15.56 12.56
CA ALA A 101 -5.47 16.41 13.73
C ALA A 101 -4.12 17.19 13.73
N LEU A 102 -3.02 16.54 13.35
CA LEU A 102 -1.71 17.19 13.21
C LEU A 102 -1.72 18.24 12.11
N VAL A 103 -2.31 17.94 10.95
CA VAL A 103 -2.48 18.89 9.85
C VAL A 103 -3.33 20.09 10.29
N TRP A 104 -4.44 19.86 10.98
CA TRP A 104 -5.28 20.92 11.51
C TRP A 104 -4.56 21.80 12.52
N ALA A 105 -3.74 21.18 13.39
CA ALA A 105 -2.90 21.88 14.37
C ALA A 105 -1.65 22.53 13.74
N ARG A 106 -1.47 22.41 12.43
CA ARG A 106 -0.30 22.91 11.67
C ARG A 106 1.03 22.35 12.15
N HIS A 107 0.99 21.14 12.69
CA HIS A 107 2.20 20.37 13.01
C HIS A 107 2.68 19.68 11.73
N ASP A 108 3.92 19.95 11.37
CA ASP A 108 4.55 19.46 10.15
C ASP A 108 5.94 18.85 10.42
N GLY A 109 6.16 18.47 11.69
CA GLY A 109 7.40 17.89 12.20
C GLY A 109 7.51 16.37 12.04
N LEU A 110 8.38 15.76 12.88
CA LEU A 110 8.60 14.32 12.92
C LEU A 110 7.34 13.53 13.30
N ASP A 111 6.47 14.10 14.11
CA ASP A 111 5.19 13.55 14.52
C ASP A 111 4.27 13.25 13.33
N LEU A 112 4.15 14.21 12.41
CA LEU A 112 3.42 14.02 11.16
C LEU A 112 4.10 12.94 10.29
N ALA A 113 5.42 13.03 10.10
CA ALA A 113 6.17 12.07 9.29
C ALA A 113 6.03 10.64 9.82
N VAL A 114 6.18 10.43 11.14
CA VAL A 114 6.01 9.12 11.77
C VAL A 114 4.59 8.61 11.62
N SER A 115 3.58 9.46 11.82
CA SER A 115 2.18 9.06 11.64
C SER A 115 1.89 8.62 10.22
N VAL A 116 2.38 9.34 9.22
CA VAL A 116 2.25 8.97 7.80
C VAL A 116 2.98 7.65 7.50
N LEU A 117 4.20 7.45 8.03
CA LEU A 117 4.96 6.21 7.86
C LEU A 117 4.21 5.02 8.45
N LEU A 118 3.55 5.18 9.59
CA LEU A 118 2.72 4.12 10.18
C LEU A 118 1.53 3.78 9.28
N VAL A 119 0.82 4.77 8.73
CA VAL A 119 -0.27 4.54 7.76
C VAL A 119 0.23 3.76 6.55
N LEU A 120 1.38 4.15 5.98
CA LEU A 120 1.98 3.49 4.82
C LEU A 120 2.45 2.07 5.16
N GLY A 121 3.00 1.85 6.36
CA GLY A 121 3.37 0.52 6.85
C GLY A 121 2.17 -0.41 6.93
N VAL A 122 1.08 0.04 7.56
CA VAL A 122 -0.18 -0.73 7.65
C VAL A 122 -0.78 -0.96 6.26
N ALA A 123 -0.69 0.02 5.34
CA ALA A 123 -1.12 -0.15 3.96
C ALA A 123 -0.41 -1.31 3.27
N ARG A 124 0.91 -1.46 3.48
CA ARG A 124 1.69 -2.58 2.94
C ARG A 124 1.25 -3.91 3.50
N PHE A 125 0.96 -3.96 4.80
CA PHE A 125 0.43 -5.15 5.45
C PHE A 125 -0.92 -5.57 4.86
N VAL A 126 -1.83 -4.63 4.63
CA VAL A 126 -3.12 -4.90 3.95
C VAL A 126 -2.90 -5.45 2.54
N LEU A 127 -1.98 -4.86 1.75
CA LEU A 127 -1.69 -5.32 0.40
C LEU A 127 -1.12 -6.75 0.38
N ALA A 128 -0.24 -7.07 1.33
CA ALA A 128 0.27 -8.43 1.52
C ALA A 128 -0.86 -9.41 1.89
N GLY A 129 -1.76 -9.00 2.79
CA GLY A 129 -2.94 -9.79 3.17
C GLY A 129 -3.89 -10.07 2.01
N VAL A 130 -4.15 -9.08 1.17
CA VAL A 130 -4.94 -9.25 -0.06
C VAL A 130 -4.25 -10.24 -1.01
N ALA A 131 -2.95 -10.08 -1.26
CA ALA A 131 -2.19 -10.96 -2.15
C ALA A 131 -2.17 -12.40 -1.64
N ALA A 132 -1.93 -12.60 -0.35
CA ALA A 132 -1.94 -13.93 0.29
C ALA A 132 -3.34 -14.59 0.28
N SER A 133 -4.41 -13.80 0.20
CA SER A 133 -5.79 -14.30 0.17
C SER A 133 -6.26 -14.71 -1.23
N LEU A 134 -5.60 -14.26 -2.31
CA LEU A 134 -6.01 -14.54 -3.70
C LEU A 134 -6.12 -16.04 -4.03
N PRO A 135 -5.14 -16.90 -3.66
CA PRO A 135 -5.21 -18.33 -3.96
C PRO A 135 -6.37 -19.08 -3.27
N HIS A 136 -6.97 -18.47 -2.24
CA HIS A 136 -8.08 -19.06 -1.48
C HIS A 136 -9.46 -18.72 -2.09
N VAL A 137 -9.51 -17.73 -2.99
CA VAL A 137 -10.77 -17.24 -3.59
C VAL A 137 -10.82 -17.42 -5.10
N VAL A 138 -9.71 -17.78 -5.73
CA VAL A 138 -9.60 -17.95 -7.18
C VAL A 138 -8.91 -19.27 -7.50
N ASP A 139 -9.47 -20.05 -8.42
CA ASP A 139 -8.89 -21.32 -8.87
C ASP A 139 -7.58 -21.10 -9.63
N GLY A 140 -6.67 -22.11 -9.56
CA GLY A 140 -5.31 -22.06 -10.10
C GLY A 140 -5.17 -21.48 -11.52
N PRO A 141 -5.97 -21.94 -12.52
CA PRO A 141 -5.87 -21.41 -13.90
C PRO A 141 -6.15 -19.90 -14.01
N LEU A 142 -7.00 -19.37 -13.13
CA LEU A 142 -7.39 -17.95 -13.13
C LEU A 142 -6.49 -17.08 -12.22
N LEU A 143 -5.64 -17.71 -11.39
CA LEU A 143 -4.80 -17.02 -10.43
C LEU A 143 -3.81 -16.05 -11.09
N VAL A 144 -3.26 -16.42 -12.25
CA VAL A 144 -2.35 -15.54 -13.01
C VAL A 144 -3.07 -14.24 -13.42
N THR A 145 -4.30 -14.37 -13.91
CA THR A 145 -5.12 -13.21 -14.29
C THR A 145 -5.51 -12.37 -13.07
N ALA A 146 -5.86 -13.00 -11.94
CA ALA A 146 -6.18 -12.31 -10.70
C ALA A 146 -4.98 -11.53 -10.14
N ASN A 147 -3.78 -12.14 -10.17
CA ASN A 147 -2.54 -11.53 -9.74
C ASN A 147 -2.10 -10.35 -10.62
N ALA A 148 -2.44 -10.35 -11.90
CA ALA A 148 -2.18 -9.22 -12.78
C ALA A 148 -3.24 -8.12 -12.63
N LEU A 149 -4.53 -8.49 -12.58
CA LEU A 149 -5.64 -7.56 -12.50
C LEU A 149 -5.64 -6.76 -11.19
N THR A 150 -5.43 -7.44 -10.07
CA THR A 150 -5.60 -6.85 -8.74
C THR A 150 -4.62 -5.70 -8.47
N PRO A 151 -3.31 -5.80 -8.74
CA PRO A 151 -2.38 -4.67 -8.59
C PRO A 151 -2.65 -3.53 -9.57
N THR A 152 -2.91 -3.86 -10.84
CA THR A 152 -3.11 -2.86 -11.89
C THR A 152 -4.32 -1.98 -11.59
N THR A 153 -5.46 -2.60 -11.29
CA THR A 153 -6.68 -1.85 -10.95
C THR A 153 -6.55 -1.10 -9.62
N GLY A 154 -5.80 -1.66 -8.65
CA GLY A 154 -5.49 -0.96 -7.41
C GLY A 154 -4.70 0.33 -7.66
N THR A 155 -3.70 0.30 -8.53
CA THR A 155 -2.94 1.51 -8.92
C THR A 155 -3.84 2.53 -9.62
N ILE A 156 -4.73 2.08 -10.50
CA ILE A 156 -5.72 2.97 -11.15
C ILE A 156 -6.65 3.59 -10.10
N ALA A 157 -7.13 2.80 -9.13
CA ALA A 157 -7.97 3.32 -8.05
C ALA A 157 -7.22 4.38 -7.20
N ALA A 158 -5.94 4.16 -6.91
CA ALA A 158 -5.11 5.16 -6.23
C ALA A 158 -4.93 6.44 -7.05
N ALA A 159 -4.69 6.33 -8.36
CA ALA A 159 -4.58 7.48 -9.24
C ALA A 159 -5.90 8.28 -9.29
N ILE A 160 -7.04 7.59 -9.40
CA ILE A 160 -8.37 8.23 -9.37
C ILE A 160 -8.59 8.90 -8.00
N GLY A 161 -8.28 8.22 -6.90
CA GLY A 161 -8.36 8.79 -5.56
C GLY A 161 -7.51 10.06 -5.41
N GLY A 162 -6.30 10.05 -5.98
CA GLY A 162 -5.43 11.22 -6.01
C GLY A 162 -6.04 12.40 -6.77
N LEU A 163 -6.56 12.16 -7.98
CA LEU A 163 -7.23 13.18 -8.78
C LEU A 163 -8.48 13.75 -8.09
N VAL A 164 -9.31 12.87 -7.52
CA VAL A 164 -10.48 13.27 -6.75
C VAL A 164 -10.07 14.09 -5.52
N GLY A 165 -9.01 13.68 -4.83
CA GLY A 165 -8.47 14.40 -3.68
C GLY A 165 -8.00 15.81 -4.02
N VAL A 166 -7.30 15.98 -5.14
CA VAL A 166 -6.91 17.32 -5.66
C VAL A 166 -8.15 18.16 -5.95
N GLY A 167 -9.16 17.60 -6.62
CA GLY A 167 -10.43 18.28 -6.91
C GLY A 167 -11.17 18.72 -5.63
N ILE A 168 -11.34 17.80 -4.65
CA ILE A 168 -11.98 18.12 -3.36
C ILE A 168 -11.21 19.24 -2.65
N ARG A 169 -9.87 19.16 -2.61
CA ARG A 169 -9.05 20.18 -1.96
C ARG A 169 -9.22 21.54 -2.61
N ALA A 170 -9.27 21.61 -3.94
CA ALA A 170 -9.46 22.85 -4.66
C ALA A 170 -10.82 23.50 -4.39
N THR A 171 -11.89 22.70 -4.30
CA THR A 171 -13.26 23.17 -4.05
C THR A 171 -13.54 23.46 -2.57
N SER A 172 -12.75 22.89 -1.65
CA SER A 172 -12.91 23.09 -0.20
C SER A 172 -12.08 24.25 0.37
N GLY A 173 -11.70 25.22 -0.45
CA GLY A 173 -10.96 26.42 -0.03
C GLY A 173 -9.45 26.26 0.05
N GLY A 174 -8.90 25.12 -0.37
CA GLY A 174 -7.45 24.86 -0.36
C GLY A 174 -6.84 24.75 1.05
N GLY A 175 -5.53 24.96 1.15
CA GLY A 175 -4.80 24.98 2.43
C GLY A 175 -5.00 23.75 3.29
N ASP A 176 -4.92 23.95 4.62
CA ASP A 176 -5.05 22.89 5.61
C ASP A 176 -6.49 22.37 5.71
N THR A 177 -7.48 23.26 5.59
CA THR A 177 -8.91 22.88 5.61
C THR A 177 -9.24 21.93 4.47
N GLY A 178 -8.81 22.25 3.24
CA GLY A 178 -9.00 21.36 2.10
C GLY A 178 -8.31 20.01 2.29
N SER A 179 -7.11 19.98 2.86
CA SER A 179 -6.39 18.75 3.17
C SER A 179 -7.14 17.90 4.21
N VAL A 180 -7.68 18.49 5.26
CA VAL A 180 -8.47 17.77 6.29
C VAL A 180 -9.74 17.17 5.69
N VAL A 181 -10.44 17.88 4.79
CA VAL A 181 -11.62 17.33 4.10
C VAL A 181 -11.26 16.10 3.27
N VAL A 182 -10.14 16.15 2.54
CA VAL A 182 -9.65 15.01 1.75
C VAL A 182 -9.26 13.84 2.67
N LEU A 183 -8.63 14.11 3.82
CA LEU A 183 -8.31 13.07 4.82
C LEU A 183 -9.58 12.43 5.39
N ALA A 184 -10.64 13.20 5.63
CA ALA A 184 -11.93 12.64 6.05
C ALA A 184 -12.52 11.69 4.99
N CYS A 185 -12.41 12.02 3.71
CA CYS A 185 -12.79 11.13 2.61
C CYS A 185 -11.91 9.86 2.57
N ALA A 186 -10.61 9.98 2.86
CA ALA A 186 -9.72 8.82 2.96
C ALA A 186 -10.13 7.89 4.11
N ILE A 187 -10.46 8.43 5.28
CA ILE A 187 -10.98 7.67 6.44
C ILE A 187 -12.25 6.91 6.03
N ALA A 188 -13.21 7.58 5.39
CA ALA A 188 -14.43 6.94 4.91
C ALA A 188 -14.13 5.77 3.96
N SER A 189 -13.16 5.94 3.07
CA SER A 189 -12.74 4.90 2.14
C SER A 189 -12.13 3.68 2.85
N TYR A 190 -11.31 3.88 3.88
CA TYR A 190 -10.78 2.78 4.69
C TYR A 190 -11.86 2.07 5.53
N VAL A 191 -12.84 2.81 6.05
CA VAL A 191 -13.99 2.22 6.72
C VAL A 191 -14.81 1.37 5.74
N ILE A 192 -15.05 1.85 4.52
CA ILE A 192 -15.72 1.08 3.46
C ILE A 192 -14.92 -0.20 3.16
N ALA A 193 -13.60 -0.12 3.00
CA ALA A 193 -12.74 -1.28 2.79
C ALA A 193 -12.87 -2.29 3.95
N SER A 194 -12.89 -1.82 5.19
CA SER A 194 -13.10 -2.66 6.38
C SER A 194 -14.48 -3.31 6.40
N VAL A 195 -15.55 -2.58 6.09
CA VAL A 195 -16.91 -3.11 6.01
C VAL A 195 -17.00 -4.19 4.93
N ILE A 196 -16.43 -3.95 3.74
CA ILE A 196 -16.39 -4.97 2.68
C ILE A 196 -15.61 -6.20 3.16
N ALA A 197 -14.46 -6.04 3.81
CA ALA A 197 -13.68 -7.13 4.37
C ALA A 197 -14.48 -7.92 5.41
N ALA A 198 -15.29 -7.26 6.23
CA ALA A 198 -16.14 -7.90 7.21
C ALA A 198 -17.26 -8.77 6.61
N THR A 199 -17.63 -8.55 5.34
CA THR A 199 -18.60 -9.40 4.62
C THR A 199 -18.00 -10.72 4.10
N LEU A 200 -16.67 -10.87 4.13
CA LEU A 200 -16.00 -12.12 3.72
C LEU A 200 -16.26 -13.23 4.74
N PRO A 201 -16.39 -14.49 4.32
CA PRO A 201 -16.51 -15.62 5.26
C PRO A 201 -15.27 -15.73 6.15
N LYS A 202 -15.47 -16.13 7.43
CA LYS A 202 -14.40 -16.11 8.46
C LYS A 202 -13.19 -16.98 8.12
N ASP A 203 -13.43 -18.15 7.53
CA ASP A 203 -12.39 -19.18 7.36
C ASP A 203 -11.99 -19.38 5.88
N ARG A 204 -12.57 -18.59 4.95
CA ARG A 204 -12.33 -18.74 3.51
C ARG A 204 -10.98 -18.22 3.03
N LEU A 205 -10.35 -17.31 3.76
CA LEU A 205 -9.12 -16.66 3.35
C LEU A 205 -7.85 -17.29 3.95
N GLY A 206 -8.00 -18.36 4.77
CA GLY A 206 -6.92 -18.98 5.53
C GLY A 206 -6.57 -18.22 6.83
N PRO A 207 -5.53 -18.64 7.57
CA PRO A 207 -4.56 -19.67 7.19
C PRO A 207 -5.17 -21.08 7.18
N ASN A 208 -4.59 -22.00 6.39
CA ASN A 208 -4.92 -23.40 6.45
C ASN A 208 -4.34 -23.98 7.75
N GLU A 209 -5.06 -24.91 8.41
CA GLU A 209 -4.64 -25.52 9.68
C GLU A 209 -3.28 -26.26 9.62
N ASP A 210 -2.86 -26.65 8.40
CA ASP A 210 -1.58 -27.31 8.14
C ASP A 210 -0.39 -26.37 7.92
N THR A 211 -0.58 -25.04 8.05
CA THR A 211 0.51 -24.08 7.84
C THR A 211 1.49 -24.18 9.01
N VAL A 212 2.70 -24.65 8.72
CA VAL A 212 3.80 -24.68 9.69
C VAL A 212 3.98 -23.28 10.26
N ARG A 213 3.82 -23.13 11.59
CA ARG A 213 4.02 -21.86 12.30
C ARG A 213 5.45 -21.39 12.05
N ASN A 214 5.59 -20.45 11.15
CA ASN A 214 6.88 -19.82 10.89
C ASN A 214 7.22 -18.90 12.06
N SER A 215 8.16 -19.32 12.90
CA SER A 215 8.74 -18.44 13.92
C SER A 215 9.45 -17.27 13.24
N PHE A 216 9.50 -16.12 13.91
CA PHE A 216 10.28 -14.94 13.48
C PHE A 216 11.73 -15.30 13.09
N LEU A 217 12.35 -16.23 13.85
CA LEU A 217 13.67 -16.79 13.52
C LEU A 217 13.64 -17.61 12.22
N GLY A 218 12.57 -18.34 11.95
CA GLY A 218 12.39 -19.10 10.71
C GLY A 218 12.32 -18.20 9.48
N VAL A 219 11.75 -16.98 9.60
CA VAL A 219 11.71 -16.00 8.50
C VAL A 219 13.11 -15.44 8.23
N LEU A 220 13.88 -15.12 9.26
CA LEU A 220 15.26 -14.66 9.09
C LEU A 220 16.13 -15.74 8.45
N GLN A 221 15.97 -17.00 8.85
CA GLN A 221 16.65 -18.14 8.23
C GLN A 221 16.20 -18.33 6.78
N GLY A 222 14.88 -18.26 6.52
CA GLY A 222 14.32 -18.33 5.17
C GLY A 222 14.77 -17.21 4.24
N LEU A 223 14.97 -15.99 4.77
CA LEU A 223 15.59 -14.88 4.00
C LEU A 223 17.04 -15.20 3.64
N GLY A 224 17.80 -15.77 4.58
CA GLY A 224 19.18 -16.19 4.34
C GLY A 224 19.27 -17.29 3.28
N ASP A 225 18.42 -18.30 3.38
CA ASP A 225 18.35 -19.41 2.43
C ASP A 225 17.84 -18.94 1.06
N GLY A 226 16.83 -18.05 1.02
CA GLY A 226 16.35 -17.44 -0.21
C GLY A 226 17.44 -16.62 -0.90
N PHE A 227 18.23 -15.86 -0.15
CA PHE A 227 19.37 -15.13 -0.71
C PHE A 227 20.44 -16.09 -1.27
N ARG A 228 20.75 -17.15 -0.54
CA ARG A 228 21.70 -18.18 -0.99
C ARG A 228 21.21 -18.88 -2.26
N GLN A 229 19.93 -19.23 -2.34
CA GLN A 229 19.33 -19.79 -3.55
C GLN A 229 19.35 -18.79 -4.73
N LEU A 230 19.09 -17.51 -4.47
CA LEU A 230 19.14 -16.46 -5.49
C LEU A 230 20.54 -16.33 -6.10
N VAL A 231 21.57 -16.38 -5.27
CA VAL A 231 22.98 -16.36 -5.74
C VAL A 231 23.32 -17.63 -6.54
N GLY A 232 22.73 -18.77 -6.17
CA GLY A 232 22.91 -20.05 -6.87
C GLY A 232 22.17 -20.14 -8.21
N HIS A 233 21.22 -19.24 -8.50
CA HIS A 233 20.42 -19.25 -9.72
C HIS A 233 20.66 -17.97 -10.55
N PRO A 234 21.59 -17.97 -11.51
CA PRO A 234 22.04 -16.74 -12.20
C PRO A 234 20.95 -16.03 -12.97
N VAL A 235 19.93 -16.74 -13.45
CA VAL A 235 18.78 -16.13 -14.15
C VAL A 235 17.91 -15.34 -13.17
N ALA A 236 17.59 -15.92 -12.00
CA ALA A 236 16.80 -15.26 -10.96
C ALA A 236 17.56 -14.08 -10.35
N GLY A 237 18.87 -14.23 -10.11
CA GLY A 237 19.73 -13.16 -9.61
C GLY A 237 19.76 -11.95 -10.57
N ARG A 238 19.92 -12.19 -11.88
CA ARG A 238 19.85 -11.12 -12.89
C ARG A 238 18.52 -10.43 -12.93
N ALA A 239 17.41 -11.15 -12.84
CA ALA A 239 16.07 -10.57 -12.81
C ALA A 239 15.88 -9.62 -11.60
N VAL A 240 16.38 -10.02 -10.42
CA VAL A 240 16.34 -9.17 -9.21
C VAL A 240 17.21 -7.93 -9.38
N VAL A 241 18.43 -8.05 -9.95
CA VAL A 241 19.29 -6.90 -10.22
C VAL A 241 18.61 -5.91 -11.17
N VAL A 242 17.97 -6.39 -12.25
CA VAL A 242 17.20 -5.52 -13.17
C VAL A 242 16.10 -4.76 -12.44
N VAL A 243 15.35 -5.43 -11.55
CA VAL A 243 14.30 -4.78 -10.76
C VAL A 243 14.89 -3.73 -9.81
N ILE A 244 16.01 -4.01 -9.15
CA ILE A 244 16.70 -3.07 -8.27
C ILE A 244 17.15 -1.84 -9.07
N VAL A 245 17.80 -2.01 -10.20
CA VAL A 245 18.27 -0.92 -11.07
C VAL A 245 17.09 -0.07 -11.54
N GLN A 246 15.99 -0.71 -11.95
CA GLN A 246 14.77 0.00 -12.35
C GLN A 246 14.19 0.82 -11.20
N ARG A 247 14.18 0.30 -9.97
CA ARG A 247 13.68 1.02 -8.78
C ARG A 247 14.56 2.22 -8.43
N ILE A 248 15.88 2.06 -8.48
CA ILE A 248 16.83 3.15 -8.27
C ILE A 248 16.64 4.24 -9.33
N ALA A 249 16.57 3.86 -10.62
CA ALA A 249 16.34 4.81 -11.72
C ALA A 249 15.01 5.56 -11.57
N PHE A 250 13.93 4.86 -11.20
CA PHE A 250 12.62 5.48 -10.95
C PHE A 250 12.69 6.46 -9.77
N GLY A 251 13.33 6.10 -8.67
CA GLY A 251 13.55 6.98 -7.53
C GLY A 251 14.35 8.22 -7.90
N ALA A 252 15.45 8.05 -8.65
CA ALA A 252 16.27 9.16 -9.10
C ALA A 252 15.51 10.11 -10.04
N LEU A 253 14.74 9.59 -11.00
CA LEU A 253 13.90 10.40 -11.89
C LEU A 253 12.81 11.16 -11.13
N THR A 254 12.23 10.54 -10.10
CA THR A 254 11.21 11.21 -9.26
C THR A 254 11.82 12.40 -8.50
N VAL A 255 13.01 12.20 -7.88
CA VAL A 255 13.72 13.27 -7.17
C VAL A 255 14.16 14.38 -8.13
N LEU A 256 14.72 14.02 -9.29
CA LEU A 256 15.13 15.00 -10.31
C LEU A 256 13.93 15.79 -10.83
N GLY A 257 12.80 15.13 -11.11
CA GLY A 257 11.57 15.79 -11.55
C GLY A 257 11.05 16.79 -10.51
N LEU A 258 11.05 16.43 -9.23
CA LEU A 258 10.67 17.33 -8.14
C LEU A 258 11.61 18.52 -8.01
N LEU A 259 12.92 18.31 -8.11
CA LEU A 259 13.91 19.38 -8.07
C LEU A 259 13.80 20.33 -9.28
N LEU A 260 13.46 19.79 -10.44
CA LEU A 260 13.26 20.60 -11.66
C LEU A 260 12.04 21.50 -11.51
N ILE A 261 10.89 20.96 -11.07
CA ILE A 261 9.66 21.72 -10.82
C ILE A 261 9.88 22.80 -9.74
N ARG A 262 10.73 22.53 -8.77
CA ARG A 262 11.04 23.48 -7.69
C ARG A 262 11.90 24.66 -8.16
N ASN A 263 12.79 24.43 -9.13
CA ASN A 263 13.78 25.44 -9.59
C ASN A 263 13.30 26.23 -10.83
N THR A 264 12.12 25.90 -11.38
CA THR A 264 11.43 26.68 -12.42
C THR A 264 10.31 27.49 -11.82
#